data_4382ae74473e9deeea5ab34bef5eaef3
#
_entry.id   4382ae74473e9deeea5ab34bef5eaef3
#
_cell.length_a   1.000
_cell.length_b   1.000
_cell.length_c   1.000
_cell.angle_alpha   90.00
_cell.angle_beta   90.00
_cell.angle_gamma   90.00
#
_symmetry.space_group_name_H-M   'P 1'
#
loop_
_entity.id
_entity.type
_entity.pdbx_description
1 polymer ?
#
loop_
_entity_poly.entity_id
_entity_poly.type
_entity_poly.pdbx_seq_one_letter_code
_entity_poly.pdbx_strand_id
1 'polypeptide(L)'
;MSKREQTGTFEVKMQHDEDTLVSLSHMQYDLFCTRNRVARSVLSVLLVLIALLYGGGSWWSLLIIAYACYLTTSTYASSNRTAHKLSEQLKAANLPFPASRYIFGQDGMRIITLPDGEELDPLPYTKVLQLGEDTKAYYLFRDQYGGYMIPKAELGEQEEAFRTFVQSRTGKKFIRRLTPIRRLRMWLDSRNSEPEHL
;
A
#
# COMPACT_ATOMS: atom_id res chain seq x y z
N MET A 1 -4.99 -4.51 -40.74
CA MET A 1 -3.89 -4.50 -39.72
C MET A 1 -4.23 -5.55 -38.70
N SER A 2 -3.48 -6.64 -38.67
CA SER A 2 -3.74 -7.79 -37.79
C SER A 2 -3.49 -7.38 -36.34
N LYS A 3 -4.53 -7.44 -35.50
CA LYS A 3 -4.45 -7.32 -34.02
C LYS A 3 -3.66 -8.54 -33.56
N ARG A 4 -2.34 -8.39 -33.35
CA ARG A 4 -1.54 -9.43 -32.66
C ARG A 4 -2.18 -9.63 -31.30
N GLU A 5 -2.82 -10.76 -31.10
CA GLU A 5 -3.17 -11.27 -29.79
C GLU A 5 -1.86 -11.39 -29.00
N GLN A 6 -1.58 -10.38 -28.18
CA GLN A 6 -0.46 -10.46 -27.24
C GLN A 6 -0.87 -11.48 -26.18
N THR A 7 -0.37 -12.68 -26.32
CA THR A 7 -0.52 -13.72 -25.31
C THR A 7 0.10 -13.19 -24.00
N GLY A 8 -0.74 -12.97 -23.00
CA GLY A 8 -0.28 -12.50 -21.69
C GLY A 8 0.56 -13.56 -21.02
N THR A 9 1.59 -13.15 -20.31
CA THR A 9 2.46 -14.05 -19.53
C THR A 9 1.77 -14.48 -18.24
N PHE A 10 0.98 -13.58 -17.62
CA PHE A 10 0.18 -13.84 -16.43
C PHE A 10 -1.21 -13.22 -16.58
N GLU A 11 -2.21 -13.92 -16.09
CA GLU A 11 -3.58 -13.43 -16.01
C GLU A 11 -4.07 -13.56 -14.57
N VAL A 12 -4.61 -12.46 -14.01
CA VAL A 12 -5.07 -12.39 -12.63
C VAL A 12 -6.42 -11.69 -12.58
N LYS A 13 -7.36 -12.26 -11.85
CA LYS A 13 -8.64 -11.62 -11.55
C LYS A 13 -8.57 -10.95 -10.20
N MET A 14 -9.14 -9.75 -10.11
CA MET A 14 -9.28 -9.01 -8.87
C MET A 14 -10.71 -8.55 -8.72
N GLN A 15 -11.32 -8.90 -7.60
CA GLN A 15 -12.57 -8.32 -7.16
C GLN A 15 -12.33 -7.60 -5.84
N HIS A 16 -12.62 -6.32 -5.82
CA HIS A 16 -12.50 -5.53 -4.62
C HIS A 16 -13.67 -5.83 -3.67
N ASP A 17 -13.39 -5.71 -2.40
CA ASP A 17 -14.30 -5.63 -1.29
C ASP A 17 -13.84 -4.52 -0.34
N GLU A 18 -14.48 -4.35 0.78
CA GLU A 18 -14.12 -3.32 1.75
C GLU A 18 -12.70 -3.53 2.31
N ASP A 19 -12.32 -4.76 2.62
CA ASP A 19 -11.00 -5.10 3.17
C ASP A 19 -9.88 -4.87 2.16
N THR A 20 -10.09 -5.17 0.90
CA THR A 20 -9.10 -4.95 -0.16
C THR A 20 -8.92 -3.48 -0.46
N LEU A 21 -9.99 -2.66 -0.41
CA LEU A 21 -9.87 -1.20 -0.50
C LEU A 21 -9.09 -0.62 0.68
N VAL A 22 -9.32 -1.11 1.89
CA VAL A 22 -8.54 -0.74 3.07
C VAL A 22 -7.07 -1.10 2.89
N SER A 23 -6.79 -2.32 2.42
CA SER A 23 -5.42 -2.80 2.19
C SER A 23 -4.68 -1.97 1.13
N LEU A 24 -5.35 -1.65 0.02
CA LEU A 24 -4.83 -0.78 -1.05
C LEU A 24 -4.51 0.62 -0.51
N SER A 25 -5.45 1.22 0.24
CA SER A 25 -5.25 2.53 0.85
C SER A 25 -4.10 2.54 1.84
N HIS A 26 -3.98 1.52 2.67
CA HIS A 26 -2.85 1.39 3.60
C HIS A 26 -1.51 1.31 2.87
N MET A 27 -1.41 0.50 1.82
CA MET A 27 -0.18 0.38 1.03
C MET A 27 0.17 1.70 0.36
N GLN A 28 -0.81 2.40 -0.20
CA GLN A 28 -0.65 3.74 -0.78
C GLN A 28 -0.05 4.73 0.23
N TYR A 29 -0.63 4.82 1.44
CA TYR A 29 -0.12 5.70 2.48
C TYR A 29 1.28 5.29 2.97
N ASP A 30 1.56 3.99 3.06
CA ASP A 30 2.88 3.49 3.45
C ASP A 30 3.96 3.82 2.43
N LEU A 31 3.64 3.84 1.13
CA LEU A 31 4.60 4.14 0.06
C LEU A 31 4.80 5.65 -0.15
N PHE A 32 3.72 6.44 -0.14
CA PHE A 32 3.77 7.84 -0.56
C PHE A 32 3.74 8.85 0.61
N CYS A 33 3.19 8.47 1.77
CA CYS A 33 3.02 9.39 2.90
C CYS A 33 3.98 9.13 4.06
N THR A 34 4.97 8.25 3.91
CA THR A 34 5.88 7.85 5.00
C THR A 34 6.58 9.05 5.63
N ARG A 35 7.10 9.98 4.82
CA ARG A 35 7.80 11.18 5.32
C ARG A 35 6.91 12.04 6.23
N ASN A 36 5.69 12.31 5.80
CA ASN A 36 4.72 13.08 6.58
C ASN A 36 4.30 12.35 7.87
N ARG A 37 4.14 11.02 7.80
CA ARG A 37 3.80 10.19 8.97
C ARG A 37 4.92 10.22 10.01
N VAL A 38 6.15 10.05 9.57
CA VAL A 38 7.34 10.11 10.46
C VAL A 38 7.46 11.51 11.06
N ALA A 39 7.37 12.57 10.26
CA ALA A 39 7.47 13.94 10.76
C ALA A 39 6.39 14.27 11.81
N ARG A 40 5.13 13.88 11.56
CA ARG A 40 4.04 14.07 12.54
C ARG A 40 4.22 13.23 13.81
N SER A 41 4.73 11.99 13.68
CA SER A 41 5.01 11.15 14.84
C SER A 41 6.13 11.72 15.68
N VAL A 42 7.21 12.20 15.08
CA VAL A 42 8.32 12.88 15.79
C VAL A 42 7.80 14.14 16.47
N LEU A 43 7.02 14.97 15.78
CA LEU A 43 6.42 16.18 16.37
C LEU A 43 5.53 15.83 17.57
N SER A 44 4.71 14.78 17.47
CA SER A 44 3.86 14.32 18.55
C SER A 44 4.67 13.90 19.78
N VAL A 45 5.75 13.13 19.58
CA VAL A 45 6.66 12.73 20.67
C VAL A 45 7.33 13.96 21.31
N LEU A 46 7.80 14.91 20.51
CA LEU A 46 8.41 16.16 21.02
C LEU A 46 7.41 16.97 21.86
N LEU A 47 6.16 17.09 21.40
CA LEU A 47 5.12 17.79 22.16
C LEU A 47 4.85 17.12 23.50
N VAL A 48 4.80 15.80 23.56
CA VAL A 48 4.65 15.05 24.82
C VAL A 48 5.83 15.30 25.74
N LEU A 49 7.06 15.24 25.23
CA LEU A 49 8.27 15.51 26.03
C LEU A 49 8.28 16.95 26.58
N ILE A 50 7.93 17.94 25.77
CA ILE A 50 7.82 19.33 26.22
C ILE A 50 6.77 19.47 27.31
N ALA A 51 5.59 18.85 27.13
CA ALA A 51 4.53 18.90 28.14
C ALA A 51 4.94 18.28 29.47
N LEU A 52 5.74 17.18 29.43
CA LEU A 52 6.25 16.53 30.65
C LEU A 52 7.35 17.34 31.34
N LEU A 53 8.26 17.95 30.58
CA LEU A 53 9.40 18.70 31.13
C LEU A 53 9.00 20.08 31.70
N TYR A 54 8.10 20.77 31.02
CA TYR A 54 7.73 22.15 31.37
C TYR A 54 6.33 22.28 31.96
N GLY A 55 5.52 21.23 31.88
CA GLY A 55 4.09 21.28 32.19
C GLY A 55 3.76 21.23 33.68
N GLY A 56 4.65 20.73 34.54
CA GLY A 56 4.52 20.77 36.01
C GLY A 56 3.15 20.45 36.61
N GLY A 57 2.31 19.61 35.92
CA GLY A 57 0.93 19.34 36.36
C GLY A 57 -0.09 20.42 35.95
N SER A 58 0.30 21.38 35.11
CA SER A 58 -0.59 22.42 34.60
C SER A 58 -1.62 21.83 33.62
N TRP A 59 -2.85 22.36 33.60
CA TRP A 59 -3.89 21.95 32.68
C TRP A 59 -3.50 22.15 31.19
N TRP A 60 -2.62 23.10 30.88
CA TRP A 60 -2.04 23.31 29.57
C TRP A 60 -1.25 22.10 29.06
N SER A 61 -0.55 21.40 29.94
CA SER A 61 0.19 20.18 29.57
C SER A 61 -0.75 19.08 29.09
N LEU A 62 -1.93 18.96 29.72
CA LEU A 62 -2.96 18.00 29.31
C LEU A 62 -3.48 18.30 27.90
N LEU A 63 -3.69 19.59 27.55
CA LEU A 63 -4.11 19.98 26.21
C LEU A 63 -3.05 19.65 25.16
N ILE A 64 -1.77 19.90 25.46
CA ILE A 64 -0.67 19.57 24.54
C ILE A 64 -0.58 18.05 24.33
N ILE A 65 -0.70 17.26 25.39
CA ILE A 65 -0.70 15.78 25.30
C ILE A 65 -1.91 15.31 24.47
N ALA A 66 -3.11 15.83 24.73
CA ALA A 66 -4.31 15.50 23.99
C ALA A 66 -4.15 15.82 22.49
N TYR A 67 -3.58 16.97 22.16
CA TYR A 67 -3.29 17.35 20.78
C TYR A 67 -2.24 16.44 20.13
N ALA A 68 -1.19 16.05 20.85
CA ALA A 68 -0.20 15.09 20.36
C ALA A 68 -0.82 13.71 20.07
N CYS A 69 -1.69 13.22 20.95
CA CYS A 69 -2.46 12.00 20.74
C CYS A 69 -3.37 12.11 19.51
N TYR A 70 -4.06 13.24 19.35
CA TYR A 70 -4.89 13.51 18.17
C TYR A 70 -4.07 13.51 16.86
N LEU A 71 -2.90 14.14 16.85
CA LEU A 71 -2.01 14.15 15.67
C LEU A 71 -1.60 12.72 15.27
N THR A 72 -1.22 11.90 16.24
CA THR A 72 -0.84 10.51 15.99
C THR A 72 -2.03 9.72 15.46
N THR A 73 -3.17 9.74 16.16
CA THR A 73 -4.37 9.00 15.79
C THR A 73 -4.88 9.41 14.40
N SER A 74 -4.96 10.73 14.13
CA SER A 74 -5.44 11.23 12.83
C SER A 74 -4.53 10.82 11.68
N THR A 75 -3.22 10.73 11.92
CA THR A 75 -2.23 10.32 10.93
C THR A 75 -2.39 8.85 10.52
N TYR A 76 -2.65 7.97 11.50
CA TYR A 76 -2.84 6.54 11.22
C TYR A 76 -4.25 6.20 10.75
N ALA A 77 -5.26 6.97 11.16
CA ALA A 77 -6.65 6.75 10.74
C ALA A 77 -6.96 7.25 9.33
N SER A 78 -6.09 8.07 8.72
CA SER A 78 -6.37 8.69 7.41
C SER A 78 -6.53 7.68 6.28
N SER A 79 -5.74 6.60 6.26
CA SER A 79 -5.88 5.53 5.27
C SER A 79 -7.23 4.81 5.37
N ASN A 80 -7.67 4.49 6.59
CA ASN A 80 -8.98 3.86 6.82
C ASN A 80 -10.12 4.77 6.37
N ARG A 81 -10.05 6.06 6.72
CA ARG A 81 -11.10 7.03 6.33
C ARG A 81 -11.26 7.14 4.82
N THR A 82 -10.18 7.09 4.07
CA THR A 82 -10.23 7.14 2.59
C THR A 82 -10.92 5.89 2.03
N ALA A 83 -10.56 4.70 2.52
CA ALA A 83 -11.18 3.45 2.09
C ALA A 83 -12.67 3.39 2.46
N HIS A 84 -13.02 3.75 3.70
CA HIS A 84 -14.41 3.76 4.14
C HIS A 84 -15.27 4.74 3.35
N LYS A 85 -14.78 5.96 3.09
CA LYS A 85 -15.50 6.92 2.24
C LYS A 85 -15.81 6.37 0.86
N LEU A 86 -14.82 5.70 0.22
CA LEU A 86 -15.03 5.08 -1.08
C LEU A 86 -16.05 3.94 -1.00
N SER A 87 -15.95 3.08 0.00
CA SER A 87 -16.90 1.99 0.24
C SER A 87 -18.32 2.52 0.48
N GLU A 88 -18.48 3.56 1.31
CA GLU A 88 -19.77 4.20 1.56
C GLU A 88 -20.35 4.84 0.30
N GLN A 89 -19.53 5.49 -0.53
CA GLN A 89 -19.99 6.08 -1.79
C GLN A 89 -20.49 5.00 -2.76
N LEU A 90 -19.79 3.87 -2.87
CA LEU A 90 -20.23 2.74 -3.71
C LEU A 90 -21.56 2.16 -3.19
N LYS A 91 -21.65 1.94 -1.88
CA LYS A 91 -22.87 1.44 -1.23
C LYS A 91 -24.05 2.40 -1.41
N ALA A 92 -23.84 3.71 -1.22
CA ALA A 92 -24.88 4.73 -1.37
C ALA A 92 -25.37 4.86 -2.82
N ALA A 93 -24.49 4.62 -3.79
CA ALA A 93 -24.82 4.63 -5.21
C ALA A 93 -25.38 3.28 -5.70
N ASN A 94 -25.53 2.27 -4.84
CA ASN A 94 -25.87 0.88 -5.21
C ASN A 94 -24.97 0.31 -6.33
N LEU A 95 -23.70 0.74 -6.37
CA LEU A 95 -22.73 0.24 -7.32
C LEU A 95 -21.99 -0.97 -6.73
N PRO A 96 -21.74 -2.01 -7.53
CA PRO A 96 -20.91 -3.13 -7.11
C PRO A 96 -19.47 -2.66 -6.87
N PHE A 97 -18.76 -3.38 -6.01
CA PHE A 97 -17.33 -3.15 -5.88
C PHE A 97 -16.62 -3.44 -7.20
N PRO A 98 -15.61 -2.64 -7.57
CA PRO A 98 -14.90 -2.82 -8.83
C PRO A 98 -14.29 -4.22 -8.93
N ALA A 99 -14.48 -4.84 -10.10
CA ALA A 99 -13.83 -6.09 -10.46
C ALA A 99 -13.08 -5.89 -11.77
N SER A 100 -11.89 -6.48 -11.87
CA SER A 100 -11.04 -6.32 -13.03
C SER A 100 -10.25 -7.59 -13.31
N ARG A 101 -9.92 -7.78 -14.58
CA ARG A 101 -8.98 -8.79 -15.03
C ARG A 101 -7.73 -8.09 -15.54
N TYR A 102 -6.59 -8.49 -15.01
CA TYR A 102 -5.28 -7.97 -15.39
C TYR A 102 -4.55 -9.00 -16.25
N ILE A 103 -4.08 -8.56 -17.41
CA ILE A 103 -3.31 -9.40 -18.34
C ILE A 103 -1.94 -8.75 -18.51
N PHE A 104 -0.91 -9.42 -17.98
CA PHE A 104 0.46 -8.95 -18.02
C PHE A 104 1.13 -9.40 -19.32
N GLY A 105 1.39 -8.45 -20.21
CA GLY A 105 2.08 -8.66 -21.49
C GLY A 105 3.56 -8.29 -21.41
N GLN A 106 4.20 -8.17 -22.58
CA GLN A 106 5.63 -7.81 -22.65
C GLN A 106 5.89 -6.34 -22.30
N ASP A 107 5.02 -5.42 -22.72
CA ASP A 107 5.25 -3.98 -22.64
C ASP A 107 4.44 -3.29 -21.55
N GLY A 108 3.42 -3.97 -21.02
CA GLY A 108 2.52 -3.41 -20.00
C GLY A 108 1.43 -4.38 -19.57
N MET A 109 0.60 -3.90 -18.67
CA MET A 109 -0.56 -4.59 -18.14
C MET A 109 -1.82 -4.06 -18.81
N ARG A 110 -2.62 -4.95 -19.41
CA ARG A 110 -3.97 -4.65 -19.90
C ARG A 110 -4.96 -4.83 -18.76
N ILE A 111 -5.95 -3.97 -18.70
CA ILE A 111 -6.93 -3.91 -17.63
C ILE A 111 -8.31 -4.04 -18.28
N ILE A 112 -9.05 -5.07 -17.90
CA ILE A 112 -10.39 -5.33 -18.39
C ILE A 112 -11.35 -5.25 -17.21
N THR A 113 -12.31 -4.34 -17.24
CA THR A 113 -13.36 -4.23 -16.22
C THR A 113 -14.35 -5.36 -16.31
N LEU A 114 -14.85 -5.83 -15.17
CA LEU A 114 -15.86 -6.86 -15.10
C LEU A 114 -17.15 -6.29 -14.45
N PRO A 115 -18.35 -6.69 -14.88
CA PRO A 115 -18.65 -7.73 -15.91
C PRO A 115 -18.61 -7.22 -17.34
N ASP A 116 -18.55 -5.90 -17.58
CA ASP A 116 -18.82 -5.27 -18.89
C ASP A 116 -17.78 -5.65 -19.96
N GLY A 117 -16.59 -6.10 -19.55
CA GLY A 117 -15.52 -6.48 -20.46
C GLY A 117 -14.86 -5.29 -21.16
N GLU A 118 -15.10 -4.07 -20.66
CA GLU A 118 -14.48 -2.87 -21.20
C GLU A 118 -12.97 -2.87 -20.94
N GLU A 119 -12.19 -2.65 -21.98
CA GLU A 119 -10.73 -2.56 -21.86
C GLU A 119 -10.33 -1.11 -21.59
N LEU A 120 -9.72 -0.88 -20.44
CA LEU A 120 -9.16 0.40 -20.07
C LEU A 120 -7.79 0.61 -20.74
N ASP A 121 -7.31 1.86 -20.70
CA ASP A 121 -5.98 2.18 -21.20
C ASP A 121 -4.92 1.27 -20.54
N PRO A 122 -4.07 0.60 -21.32
CA PRO A 122 -3.05 -0.28 -20.78
C PRO A 122 -2.05 0.50 -19.93
N LEU A 123 -1.57 -0.11 -18.85
CA LEU A 123 -0.53 0.45 -18.00
C LEU A 123 0.85 -0.02 -18.49
N PRO A 124 1.62 0.82 -19.19
CA PRO A 124 3.01 0.50 -19.51
C PRO A 124 3.85 0.37 -18.24
N TYR A 125 4.78 -0.59 -18.18
CA TYR A 125 5.64 -0.79 -17.01
C TYR A 125 6.50 0.43 -16.67
N THR A 126 6.83 1.25 -17.66
CA THR A 126 7.56 2.52 -17.50
C THR A 126 6.78 3.57 -16.69
N LYS A 127 5.44 3.48 -16.69
CA LYS A 127 4.56 4.38 -15.93
C LYS A 127 4.28 3.90 -14.50
N VAL A 128 4.76 2.71 -14.13
CA VAL A 128 4.64 2.22 -12.75
C VAL A 128 5.59 3.02 -11.86
N LEU A 129 5.05 3.75 -10.89
CA LEU A 129 5.83 4.62 -10.00
C LEU A 129 6.43 3.86 -8.82
N GLN A 130 5.67 2.98 -8.20
CA GLN A 130 6.06 2.22 -7.02
C GLN A 130 5.47 0.80 -7.06
N LEU A 131 6.21 -0.14 -6.47
CA LEU A 131 5.76 -1.51 -6.24
C LEU A 131 5.66 -1.76 -4.74
N GLY A 132 4.50 -2.25 -4.29
CA GLY A 132 4.25 -2.64 -2.91
C GLY A 132 3.98 -4.14 -2.80
N GLU A 133 4.29 -4.71 -1.64
CA GLU A 133 4.02 -6.11 -1.34
C GLU A 133 3.58 -6.24 0.11
N ASP A 134 2.52 -7.00 0.36
CA ASP A 134 2.17 -7.47 1.68
C ASP A 134 2.04 -9.01 1.72
N THR A 135 1.43 -9.55 2.76
CA THR A 135 1.25 -10.99 2.91
C THR A 135 0.23 -11.58 1.94
N LYS A 136 -0.71 -10.77 1.42
CA LYS A 136 -1.86 -11.22 0.63
C LYS A 136 -1.79 -10.83 -0.84
N ALA A 137 -1.07 -9.72 -1.16
CA ALA A 137 -1.11 -9.15 -2.50
C ALA A 137 0.17 -8.41 -2.89
N TYR A 138 0.32 -8.23 -4.19
CA TYR A 138 1.21 -7.28 -4.82
C TYR A 138 0.43 -6.03 -5.23
N TYR A 139 1.11 -4.87 -5.24
CA TYR A 139 0.51 -3.58 -5.56
C TYR A 139 1.37 -2.86 -6.58
N LEU A 140 0.76 -2.40 -7.67
CA LEU A 140 1.39 -1.59 -8.69
C LEU A 140 0.75 -0.20 -8.67
N PHE A 141 1.51 0.83 -8.36
CA PHE A 141 1.02 2.21 -8.32
C PHE A 141 1.50 2.98 -9.54
N ARG A 142 0.54 3.55 -10.28
CA ARG A 142 0.81 4.46 -11.39
C ARG A 142 1.14 5.87 -10.88
N ASP A 143 0.50 6.28 -9.81
CA ASP A 143 0.66 7.56 -9.15
C ASP A 143 0.33 7.44 -7.65
N GLN A 144 0.34 8.58 -6.96
CA GLN A 144 0.03 8.60 -5.53
C GLN A 144 -1.46 8.45 -5.20
N TYR A 145 -2.34 8.42 -6.20
CA TYR A 145 -3.80 8.38 -6.01
C TYR A 145 -4.43 7.06 -6.48
N GLY A 146 -3.76 6.33 -7.35
CA GLY A 146 -4.31 5.12 -7.95
C GLY A 146 -3.30 3.98 -8.07
N GLY A 147 -3.74 2.78 -7.73
CA GLY A 147 -2.96 1.56 -7.83
C GLY A 147 -3.80 0.35 -8.14
N TYR A 148 -3.13 -0.71 -8.54
CA TYR A 148 -3.72 -2.00 -8.87
C TYR A 148 -3.25 -3.03 -7.84
N MET A 149 -4.18 -3.83 -7.35
CA MET A 149 -3.92 -4.89 -6.38
C MET A 149 -3.99 -6.23 -7.08
N ILE A 150 -2.99 -7.06 -6.90
CA ILE A 150 -2.86 -8.39 -7.48
C ILE A 150 -2.82 -9.41 -6.35
N PRO A 151 -3.90 -10.18 -6.13
CA PRO A 151 -3.94 -11.19 -5.08
C PRO A 151 -2.92 -12.30 -5.33
N LYS A 152 -2.13 -12.64 -4.33
CA LYS A 152 -1.15 -13.73 -4.42
C LYS A 152 -1.81 -15.09 -4.60
N ALA A 153 -3.02 -15.26 -4.03
CA ALA A 153 -3.80 -16.47 -4.18
C ALA A 153 -4.13 -16.82 -5.64
N GLU A 154 -4.32 -15.82 -6.51
CA GLU A 154 -4.58 -16.01 -7.93
C GLU A 154 -3.32 -16.41 -8.73
N LEU A 155 -2.15 -16.13 -8.19
CA LEU A 155 -0.87 -16.49 -8.81
C LEU A 155 -0.42 -17.91 -8.46
N GLY A 156 -0.80 -18.41 -7.29
CA GLY A 156 -0.46 -19.77 -6.83
C GLY A 156 1.05 -20.03 -6.91
N GLU A 157 1.42 -21.10 -7.60
CA GLU A 157 2.83 -21.51 -7.77
C GLU A 157 3.66 -20.52 -8.63
N GLN A 158 3.00 -19.64 -9.39
CA GLN A 158 3.66 -18.66 -10.25
C GLN A 158 4.04 -17.37 -9.52
N GLU A 159 3.83 -17.27 -8.20
CA GLU A 159 4.07 -16.05 -7.41
C GLU A 159 5.48 -15.50 -7.57
N GLU A 160 6.51 -16.32 -7.42
CA GLU A 160 7.92 -15.88 -7.53
C GLU A 160 8.31 -15.53 -8.98
N ALA A 161 7.78 -16.26 -9.94
CA ALA A 161 7.98 -15.96 -11.36
C ALA A 161 7.35 -14.61 -11.72
N PHE A 162 6.12 -14.35 -11.26
CA PHE A 162 5.43 -13.08 -11.41
C PHE A 162 6.22 -11.92 -10.76
N ARG A 163 6.68 -12.11 -9.54
CA ARG A 163 7.47 -11.12 -8.81
C ARG A 163 8.72 -10.72 -9.59
N THR A 164 9.49 -11.71 -10.04
CA THR A 164 10.71 -11.51 -10.83
C THR A 164 10.40 -10.82 -12.16
N PHE A 165 9.33 -11.25 -12.84
CA PHE A 165 8.88 -10.67 -14.09
C PHE A 165 8.55 -9.17 -13.92
N VAL A 166 7.71 -8.80 -12.96
CA VAL A 166 7.32 -7.39 -12.76
C VAL A 166 8.53 -6.53 -12.37
N GLN A 167 9.42 -7.03 -11.51
CA GLN A 167 10.64 -6.31 -11.13
C GLN A 167 11.55 -6.08 -12.32
N SER A 168 11.73 -7.08 -13.18
CA SER A 168 12.59 -6.97 -14.38
C SER A 168 12.02 -5.96 -15.40
N ARG A 169 10.68 -5.93 -15.55
CA ARG A 169 10.00 -5.05 -16.52
C ARG A 169 9.91 -3.60 -16.04
N THR A 170 9.70 -3.40 -14.73
CA THR A 170 9.60 -2.04 -14.16
C THR A 170 10.95 -1.45 -13.75
N GLY A 171 11.99 -2.28 -13.58
CA GLY A 171 13.26 -1.87 -13.00
C GLY A 171 13.18 -1.51 -11.51
N LYS A 172 12.09 -1.87 -10.82
CA LYS A 172 11.81 -1.48 -9.43
C LYS A 172 11.71 -2.69 -8.54
N LYS A 173 12.01 -2.50 -7.25
CA LYS A 173 11.88 -3.55 -6.23
C LYS A 173 10.57 -3.40 -5.47
N PHE A 174 9.97 -4.52 -5.10
CA PHE A 174 8.82 -4.50 -4.20
C PHE A 174 9.22 -4.03 -2.80
N ILE A 175 8.51 -3.02 -2.31
CA ILE A 175 8.65 -2.53 -0.93
C ILE A 175 7.66 -3.32 -0.07
N ARG A 176 8.20 -4.13 0.85
CA ARG A 176 7.39 -4.92 1.77
C ARG A 176 6.79 -4.05 2.87
N ARG A 177 5.50 -4.18 3.06
CA ARG A 177 4.83 -3.64 4.23
C ARG A 177 5.14 -4.53 5.44
N LEU A 178 6.03 -4.07 6.30
CA LEU A 178 6.33 -4.73 7.57
C LEU A 178 5.56 -4.02 8.67
N THR A 179 4.84 -4.78 9.50
CA THR A 179 4.29 -4.22 10.74
C THR A 179 5.42 -3.68 11.62
N PRO A 180 5.19 -2.62 12.43
CA PRO A 180 6.23 -2.06 13.30
C PRO A 180 6.88 -3.12 14.21
N ILE A 181 6.09 -4.07 14.71
CA ILE A 181 6.55 -5.19 15.55
C ILE A 181 7.51 -6.09 14.76
N ARG A 182 7.19 -6.40 13.50
CA ARG A 182 8.04 -7.24 12.65
C ARG A 182 9.33 -6.53 12.25
N ARG A 183 9.28 -5.21 12.02
CA ARG A 183 10.48 -4.37 11.82
C ARG A 183 11.39 -4.39 13.05
N LEU A 184 10.79 -4.21 14.24
CA LEU A 184 11.54 -4.25 15.49
C LEU A 184 12.19 -5.62 15.71
N ARG A 185 11.45 -6.70 15.46
CA ARG A 185 11.98 -8.07 15.57
C ARG A 185 13.13 -8.31 14.60
N MET A 186 12.98 -7.95 13.33
CA MET A 186 14.07 -8.08 12.35
C MET A 186 15.30 -7.24 12.71
N TRP A 187 15.08 -6.05 13.27
CA TRP A 187 16.18 -5.20 13.74
C TRP A 187 16.89 -5.81 14.97
N LEU A 188 16.15 -6.40 15.89
CA LEU A 188 16.73 -7.12 17.05
C LEU A 188 17.50 -8.36 16.60
N ASP A 189 16.93 -9.14 15.68
CA ASP A 189 17.56 -10.35 15.12
C ASP A 189 18.86 -10.00 14.37
N SER A 190 18.86 -8.91 13.59
CA SER A 190 20.08 -8.45 12.88
C SER A 190 21.18 -8.01 13.83
N ARG A 191 20.84 -7.49 15.00
CA ARG A 191 21.79 -7.06 16.02
C ARG A 191 22.39 -8.24 16.80
N ASN A 192 21.60 -9.31 16.95
CA ASN A 192 22.05 -10.53 17.62
C ASN A 192 22.82 -11.48 16.69
N SER A 193 22.82 -11.21 15.39
CA SER A 193 23.55 -12.02 14.36
C SER A 193 24.87 -11.40 13.91
N GLU A 194 25.32 -10.29 14.51
CA GLU A 194 26.71 -9.85 14.35
C GLU A 194 27.61 -10.84 15.09
N PRO A 195 28.46 -11.62 14.41
CA PRO A 195 29.40 -12.50 15.08
C PRO A 195 30.40 -11.66 15.84
N GLU A 196 30.60 -11.98 17.12
CA GLU A 196 31.76 -11.54 17.90
C GLU A 196 33.02 -11.94 17.12
N HIS A 197 33.60 -11.02 16.39
CA HIS A 197 34.97 -11.15 15.92
C HIS A 197 35.90 -10.75 17.08
N LEU A 198 36.29 -11.78 17.82
CA LEU A 198 37.56 -11.80 18.56
C LEU A 198 38.70 -12.12 17.61
#